data_0b67be785d0bd74f359d7e56c10989af
#
_entry.id   0b67be785d0bd74f359d7e56c10989af
#
_cell.length_a   1.000
_cell.length_b   1.000
_cell.length_c   1.000
_cell.angle_alpha   90.00
_cell.angle_beta   90.00
_cell.angle_gamma   90.00
#
_symmetry.space_group_name_H-M   'P 1'
#
loop_
_entity.id
_entity.type
_entity.pdbx_description
1 polymer ?
#
loop_
_entity_poly.entity_id
_entity_poly.type
_entity_poly.pdbx_seq_one_letter_code
_entity_poly.pdbx_strand_id
1 'polypeptide(L)'
;MTHAHTLSPATSLPMLHALAKNWWLLLLRGIAAIVFGVLTFIWPGITLVTLLFLYGAFALVDGVLALAAAIVGGVPAPRWWLAIVGLLGLVAGILTFAWPGITALVLLLLIAGWSIVTGIMQIVGAIKLRKEIDNEWLLVFCGALSVIFGLILIVQPQTGALALLFVIGFYAILEGIGLMGLAMRLRGHSHA
;
A
#
# COMPACT_ATOMS: atom_id res chain seq x y z
N MET A 1 -1.37 -50.83 -6.49
CA MET A 1 -2.64 -50.07 -6.34
C MET A 1 -2.29 -48.65 -5.92
N THR A 2 -2.16 -47.79 -6.90
CA THR A 2 -1.78 -46.38 -6.74
C THR A 2 -3.07 -45.55 -6.69
N HIS A 3 -3.46 -45.09 -5.49
CA HIS A 3 -4.56 -44.14 -5.37
C HIS A 3 -4.05 -42.75 -5.83
N ALA A 4 -4.35 -42.40 -7.06
CA ALA A 4 -4.26 -41.05 -7.55
C ALA A 4 -5.30 -40.19 -6.78
N HIS A 5 -4.86 -39.36 -5.85
CA HIS A 5 -5.67 -38.27 -5.29
C HIS A 5 -5.98 -37.29 -6.42
N THR A 6 -7.12 -37.46 -7.05
CA THR A 6 -7.73 -36.42 -7.90
C THR A 6 -8.13 -35.28 -7.03
N LEU A 7 -7.34 -34.20 -7.06
CA LEU A 7 -7.73 -32.91 -6.47
C LEU A 7 -9.02 -32.47 -7.16
N SER A 8 -10.11 -32.51 -6.42
CA SER A 8 -11.44 -32.12 -6.89
C SER A 8 -11.45 -30.62 -7.22
N PRO A 9 -11.85 -30.21 -8.43
CA PRO A 9 -11.93 -28.80 -8.82
C PRO A 9 -13.09 -28.03 -8.16
N ALA A 10 -13.77 -28.64 -7.18
CA ALA A 10 -15.00 -28.11 -6.58
C ALA A 10 -14.80 -26.96 -5.60
N THR A 11 -13.56 -26.67 -5.17
CA THR A 11 -13.30 -25.66 -4.12
C THR A 11 -13.14 -24.22 -4.68
N SER A 12 -12.97 -24.05 -5.97
CA SER A 12 -12.79 -22.73 -6.61
C SER A 12 -14.11 -22.09 -7.07
N LEU A 13 -15.17 -22.89 -7.23
CA LEU A 13 -16.46 -22.42 -7.77
C LEU A 13 -17.21 -21.43 -6.86
N PRO A 14 -17.30 -21.59 -5.53
CA PRO A 14 -18.06 -20.66 -4.69
C PRO A 14 -17.40 -19.27 -4.61
N MET A 15 -16.06 -19.18 -4.65
CA MET A 15 -15.38 -17.88 -4.68
C MET A 15 -15.58 -17.14 -6.00
N LEU A 16 -15.53 -17.83 -7.13
CA LEU A 16 -15.76 -17.23 -8.44
C LEU A 16 -17.20 -16.75 -8.59
N HIS A 17 -18.18 -17.48 -8.06
CA HIS A 17 -19.57 -17.04 -8.05
C HIS A 17 -19.81 -15.82 -7.14
N ALA A 18 -19.16 -15.73 -5.98
CA ALA A 18 -19.24 -14.58 -5.11
C ALA A 18 -18.61 -13.31 -5.75
N LEU A 19 -17.50 -13.47 -6.46
CA LEU A 19 -16.85 -12.38 -7.20
C LEU A 19 -17.67 -11.97 -8.44
N ALA A 20 -18.27 -12.93 -9.15
CA ALA A 20 -19.12 -12.67 -10.31
C ALA A 20 -20.42 -11.93 -9.91
N LYS A 21 -20.97 -12.20 -8.73
CA LYS A 21 -22.14 -11.49 -8.20
C LYS A 21 -21.84 -10.01 -7.91
N ASN A 22 -20.61 -9.68 -7.55
CA ASN A 22 -20.20 -8.33 -7.13
C ASN A 22 -19.30 -7.64 -8.17
N TRP A 23 -19.39 -8.02 -9.46
CA TRP A 23 -18.56 -7.43 -10.53
C TRP A 23 -18.65 -5.90 -10.60
N TRP A 24 -19.80 -5.33 -10.24
CA TRP A 24 -20.03 -3.88 -10.26
C TRP A 24 -19.19 -3.14 -9.19
N LEU A 25 -18.90 -3.77 -8.04
CA LEU A 25 -18.02 -3.21 -7.00
C LEU A 25 -16.57 -3.11 -7.51
N LEU A 26 -16.11 -4.12 -8.26
CA LEU A 26 -14.78 -4.08 -8.89
C LEU A 26 -14.71 -2.99 -9.95
N LEU A 27 -15.80 -2.83 -10.72
CA LEU A 27 -15.89 -1.77 -11.72
C LEU A 27 -15.89 -0.38 -11.07
N LEU A 28 -16.67 -0.19 -10.02
CA LEU A 28 -16.72 1.07 -9.27
C LEU A 28 -15.35 1.40 -8.65
N ARG A 29 -14.69 0.40 -8.05
CA ARG A 29 -13.34 0.56 -7.50
C ARG A 29 -12.34 0.91 -8.60
N GLY A 30 -12.42 0.27 -9.76
CA GLY A 30 -11.54 0.56 -10.90
C GLY A 30 -11.73 2.00 -11.42
N ILE A 31 -12.97 2.46 -11.55
CA ILE A 31 -13.27 3.84 -11.95
C ILE A 31 -12.76 4.82 -10.89
N ALA A 32 -13.00 4.57 -9.61
CA ALA A 32 -12.53 5.42 -8.52
C ALA A 32 -11.00 5.52 -8.50
N ALA A 33 -10.28 4.41 -8.74
CA ALA A 33 -8.82 4.38 -8.83
C ALA A 33 -8.30 5.21 -10.01
N ILE A 34 -8.93 5.12 -11.19
CA ILE A 34 -8.56 5.93 -12.36
C ILE A 34 -8.81 7.41 -12.09
N VAL A 35 -9.99 7.77 -11.57
CA VAL A 35 -10.33 9.15 -11.23
C VAL A 35 -9.33 9.71 -10.22
N PHE A 36 -9.03 8.98 -9.17
CA PHE A 36 -8.02 9.36 -8.18
C PHE A 36 -6.64 9.57 -8.82
N GLY A 37 -6.20 8.63 -9.67
CA GLY A 37 -4.92 8.74 -10.37
C GLY A 37 -4.85 9.98 -11.27
N VAL A 38 -5.89 10.25 -12.05
CA VAL A 38 -5.98 11.44 -12.93
C VAL A 38 -5.98 12.72 -12.09
N LEU A 39 -6.77 12.80 -11.01
CA LEU A 39 -6.79 13.94 -10.11
C LEU A 39 -5.43 14.22 -9.48
N THR A 40 -4.67 13.16 -9.18
CA THR A 40 -3.31 13.28 -8.63
C THR A 40 -2.37 14.01 -9.59
N PHE A 41 -2.51 13.80 -10.92
CA PHE A 41 -1.72 14.52 -11.91
C PHE A 41 -2.18 15.96 -12.13
N ILE A 42 -3.49 16.22 -12.04
CA ILE A 42 -4.05 17.56 -12.28
C ILE A 42 -3.82 18.47 -11.06
N TRP A 43 -4.07 17.96 -9.84
CA TRP A 43 -3.99 18.72 -8.59
C TRP A 43 -3.19 17.98 -7.50
N PRO A 44 -1.86 17.82 -7.66
CA PRO A 44 -1.05 17.04 -6.73
C PRO A 44 -1.08 17.61 -5.30
N GLY A 45 -1.15 18.94 -5.15
CA GLY A 45 -1.23 19.57 -3.82
C GLY A 45 -2.50 19.20 -3.04
N ILE A 46 -3.66 19.20 -3.72
CA ILE A 46 -4.93 18.81 -3.10
C ILE A 46 -4.92 17.34 -2.75
N THR A 47 -4.40 16.49 -3.64
CA THR A 47 -4.29 15.05 -3.40
C THR A 47 -3.40 14.75 -2.20
N LEU A 48 -2.25 15.44 -2.08
CA LEU A 48 -1.35 15.29 -0.94
C LEU A 48 -2.05 15.63 0.38
N VAL A 49 -2.74 16.77 0.44
CA VAL A 49 -3.47 17.21 1.63
C VAL A 49 -4.59 16.22 1.97
N THR A 50 -5.33 15.74 0.97
CA THR A 50 -6.40 14.76 1.16
C THR A 50 -5.87 13.44 1.70
N LEU A 51 -4.77 12.91 1.14
CA LEU A 51 -4.12 11.69 1.63
C LEU A 51 -3.61 11.85 3.06
N LEU A 52 -3.08 13.03 3.39
CA LEU A 52 -2.59 13.34 4.72
C LEU A 52 -3.72 13.36 5.76
N PHE A 53 -4.84 14.00 5.46
CA PHE A 53 -6.01 13.99 6.34
C PHE A 53 -6.64 12.60 6.46
N LEU A 54 -6.68 11.83 5.39
CA LEU A 54 -7.13 10.44 5.42
C LEU A 54 -6.22 9.58 6.32
N TYR A 55 -4.89 9.76 6.21
CA TYR A 55 -3.93 9.13 7.11
C TYR A 55 -4.17 9.54 8.57
N GLY A 56 -4.35 10.84 8.83
CA GLY A 56 -4.62 11.35 10.18
C GLY A 56 -5.90 10.77 10.79
N ALA A 57 -6.98 10.70 10.01
CA ALA A 57 -8.23 10.07 10.43
C ALA A 57 -8.04 8.57 10.73
N PHE A 58 -7.35 7.84 9.83
CA PHE A 58 -7.01 6.45 10.03
C PHE A 58 -6.17 6.24 11.30
N ALA A 59 -5.12 7.04 11.49
CA ALA A 59 -4.25 6.95 12.66
C ALA A 59 -5.00 7.23 13.98
N LEU A 60 -5.96 8.16 13.98
CA LEU A 60 -6.82 8.40 15.14
C LEU A 60 -7.70 7.19 15.47
N VAL A 61 -8.39 6.64 14.47
CA VAL A 61 -9.27 5.49 14.65
C VAL A 61 -8.47 4.28 15.12
N ASP A 62 -7.36 3.98 14.46
CA ASP A 62 -6.47 2.86 14.81
C ASP A 62 -5.89 3.04 16.21
N GLY A 63 -5.43 4.25 16.54
CA GLY A 63 -4.93 4.61 17.86
C GLY A 63 -5.96 4.40 18.97
N VAL A 64 -7.20 4.83 18.77
CA VAL A 64 -8.30 4.60 19.73
C VAL A 64 -8.61 3.12 19.88
N LEU A 65 -8.69 2.38 18.76
CA LEU A 65 -8.96 0.95 18.78
C LEU A 65 -7.84 0.16 19.46
N ALA A 66 -6.57 0.52 19.21
CA ALA A 66 -5.42 -0.10 19.86
C ALA A 66 -5.42 0.15 21.39
N LEU A 67 -5.75 1.36 21.84
CA LEU A 67 -5.89 1.68 23.27
C LEU A 67 -7.06 0.92 23.88
N ALA A 68 -8.19 0.85 23.21
CA ALA A 68 -9.33 0.06 23.67
C ALA A 68 -8.97 -1.42 23.79
N ALA A 69 -8.26 -1.99 22.82
CA ALA A 69 -7.77 -3.36 22.85
C ALA A 69 -6.75 -3.60 23.97
N ALA A 70 -5.90 -2.60 24.30
CA ALA A 70 -4.97 -2.67 25.42
C ALA A 70 -5.69 -2.78 26.77
N ILE A 71 -6.85 -2.09 26.91
CA ILE A 71 -7.67 -2.09 28.14
C ILE A 71 -8.49 -3.38 28.24
N VAL A 72 -9.27 -3.70 27.19
CA VAL A 72 -10.19 -4.84 27.17
C VAL A 72 -9.44 -6.17 27.16
N GLY A 73 -8.32 -6.24 26.42
CA GLY A 73 -7.59 -7.50 26.19
C GLY A 73 -8.28 -8.39 25.14
N GLY A 74 -7.85 -9.64 25.05
CA GLY A 74 -8.42 -10.62 24.10
C GLY A 74 -7.75 -10.67 22.73
N VAL A 75 -6.73 -9.84 22.51
CA VAL A 75 -5.90 -9.85 21.31
C VAL A 75 -4.56 -10.55 21.62
N PRO A 76 -4.00 -11.38 20.71
CA PRO A 76 -2.76 -12.13 20.94
C PRO A 76 -1.49 -11.25 20.93
N ALA A 77 -1.59 -9.97 21.29
CA ALA A 77 -0.50 -9.02 21.40
C ALA A 77 -0.36 -8.51 22.85
N PRO A 78 0.86 -8.25 23.34
CA PRO A 78 1.07 -7.77 24.70
C PRO A 78 0.43 -6.37 24.88
N ARG A 79 -0.29 -6.19 26.00
CA ARG A 79 -1.05 -4.97 26.29
C ARG A 79 -0.21 -3.70 26.28
N TRP A 80 1.03 -3.77 26.78
CA TRP A 80 1.94 -2.64 26.78
C TRP A 80 2.30 -2.18 25.36
N TRP A 81 2.44 -3.13 24.42
CA TRP A 81 2.71 -2.83 23.02
C TRP A 81 1.52 -2.13 22.36
N LEU A 82 0.30 -2.65 22.58
CA LEU A 82 -0.93 -2.02 22.09
C LEU A 82 -1.13 -0.62 22.65
N ALA A 83 -0.79 -0.40 23.93
CA ALA A 83 -0.86 0.92 24.55
C ALA A 83 0.12 1.91 23.90
N ILE A 84 1.37 1.51 23.63
CA ILE A 84 2.36 2.36 22.96
C ILE A 84 1.91 2.68 21.53
N VAL A 85 1.52 1.66 20.75
CA VAL A 85 1.07 1.86 19.37
C VAL A 85 -0.17 2.76 19.33
N GLY A 86 -1.13 2.52 20.23
CA GLY A 86 -2.34 3.32 20.32
C GLY A 86 -2.07 4.77 20.69
N LEU A 87 -1.18 5.02 21.65
CA LEU A 87 -0.77 6.37 22.02
C LEU A 87 -0.06 7.09 20.88
N LEU A 88 0.90 6.42 20.21
CA LEU A 88 1.60 6.96 19.06
C LEU A 88 0.64 7.27 17.90
N GLY A 89 -0.30 6.38 17.61
CA GLY A 89 -1.33 6.58 16.58
C GLY A 89 -2.22 7.79 16.89
N LEU A 90 -2.64 7.94 18.14
CA LEU A 90 -3.45 9.07 18.58
C LEU A 90 -2.68 10.40 18.45
N VAL A 91 -1.43 10.45 18.92
CA VAL A 91 -0.57 11.63 18.80
C VAL A 91 -0.31 11.97 17.34
N ALA A 92 0.03 10.98 16.51
CA ALA A 92 0.26 11.18 15.08
C ALA A 92 -1.00 11.69 14.36
N GLY A 93 -2.17 11.15 14.68
CA GLY A 93 -3.44 11.60 14.14
C GLY A 93 -3.76 13.05 14.51
N ILE A 94 -3.65 13.42 15.79
CA ILE A 94 -3.86 14.80 16.26
C ILE A 94 -2.87 15.75 15.60
N LEU A 95 -1.58 15.41 15.54
CA LEU A 95 -0.56 16.24 14.91
C LEU A 95 -0.83 16.45 13.42
N THR A 96 -1.38 15.45 12.72
CA THR A 96 -1.73 15.57 11.32
C THR A 96 -2.79 16.64 11.07
N PHE A 97 -3.77 16.76 11.95
CA PHE A 97 -4.79 17.81 11.83
C PHE A 97 -4.29 19.17 12.32
N ALA A 98 -3.42 19.22 13.35
CA ALA A 98 -2.89 20.46 13.89
C ALA A 98 -1.79 21.06 13.00
N TRP A 99 -0.87 20.23 12.50
CA TRP A 99 0.30 20.65 11.70
C TRP A 99 0.56 19.69 10.52
N PRO A 100 -0.28 19.72 9.48
CA PRO A 100 -0.19 18.81 8.35
C PRO A 100 1.17 18.83 7.63
N GLY A 101 1.79 20.02 7.53
CA GLY A 101 3.12 20.16 6.91
C GLY A 101 4.24 19.42 7.64
N ILE A 102 4.23 19.45 8.98
CA ILE A 102 5.21 18.73 9.80
C ILE A 102 5.00 17.21 9.66
N THR A 103 3.75 16.76 9.73
CA THR A 103 3.42 15.34 9.55
C THR A 103 3.82 14.85 8.17
N ALA A 104 3.56 15.63 7.12
CA ALA A 104 4.01 15.30 5.76
C ALA A 104 5.54 15.13 5.71
N LEU A 105 6.29 16.06 6.29
CA LEU A 105 7.76 16.00 6.32
C LEU A 105 8.25 14.75 7.08
N VAL A 106 7.68 14.45 8.25
CA VAL A 106 8.05 13.26 9.03
C VAL A 106 7.76 11.98 8.26
N LEU A 107 6.59 11.87 7.63
CA LEU A 107 6.24 10.72 6.80
C LEU A 107 7.21 10.56 5.61
N LEU A 108 7.55 11.66 4.94
CA LEU A 108 8.53 11.63 3.84
C LEU A 108 9.91 11.15 4.31
N LEU A 109 10.38 11.62 5.48
CA LEU A 109 11.66 11.18 6.05
C LEU A 109 11.63 9.71 6.47
N LEU A 110 10.51 9.21 7.00
CA LEU A 110 10.33 7.80 7.30
C LEU A 110 10.37 6.94 6.03
N ILE A 111 9.67 7.37 4.98
CA ILE A 111 9.69 6.69 3.68
C ILE A 111 11.10 6.71 3.09
N ALA A 112 11.80 7.84 3.19
CA ALA A 112 13.18 7.97 2.72
C ALA A 112 14.12 7.01 3.43
N GLY A 113 14.08 6.96 4.77
CA GLY A 113 14.87 6.05 5.57
C GLY A 113 14.57 4.59 5.24
N TRP A 114 13.29 4.23 5.13
CA TRP A 114 12.87 2.88 4.75
C TRP A 114 13.35 2.51 3.34
N SER A 115 13.23 3.43 2.38
CA SER A 115 13.66 3.24 0.99
C SER A 115 15.17 3.00 0.90
N ILE A 116 15.98 3.76 1.65
CA ILE A 116 17.43 3.59 1.70
C ILE A 116 17.79 2.23 2.31
N VAL A 117 17.22 1.89 3.46
CA VAL A 117 17.48 0.61 4.13
C VAL A 117 17.10 -0.56 3.23
N THR A 118 15.91 -0.53 2.65
CA THR A 118 15.42 -1.58 1.74
C THR A 118 16.30 -1.69 0.50
N GLY A 119 16.68 -0.55 -0.09
CA GLY A 119 17.56 -0.52 -1.26
C GLY A 119 18.94 -1.11 -0.97
N ILE A 120 19.55 -0.77 0.16
CA ILE A 120 20.83 -1.36 0.59
C ILE A 120 20.66 -2.87 0.81
N MET A 121 19.59 -3.32 1.47
CA MET A 121 19.34 -4.74 1.70
C MET A 121 19.13 -5.50 0.37
N GLN A 122 18.47 -4.90 -0.62
CA GLN A 122 18.30 -5.49 -1.95
C GLN A 122 19.65 -5.65 -2.67
N ILE A 123 20.52 -4.63 -2.62
CA ILE A 123 21.86 -4.70 -3.22
C ILE A 123 22.70 -5.79 -2.54
N VAL A 124 22.71 -5.82 -1.20
CA VAL A 124 23.45 -6.84 -0.45
C VAL A 124 22.90 -8.24 -0.71
N GLY A 125 21.56 -8.37 -0.77
CA GLY A 125 20.88 -9.62 -1.12
C GLY A 125 21.25 -10.11 -2.52
N ALA A 126 21.24 -9.23 -3.52
CA ALA A 126 21.64 -9.55 -4.89
C ALA A 126 23.09 -10.08 -4.97
N ILE A 127 24.03 -9.43 -4.26
CA ILE A 127 25.43 -9.84 -4.23
C ILE A 127 25.60 -11.21 -3.56
N LYS A 128 24.84 -11.47 -2.47
CA LYS A 128 24.94 -12.76 -1.74
C LYS A 128 24.30 -13.91 -2.49
N LEU A 129 23.16 -13.66 -3.16
CA LEU A 129 22.37 -14.69 -3.85
C LEU A 129 22.67 -14.79 -5.36
N ARG A 130 23.70 -14.11 -5.87
CA ARG A 130 24.04 -14.08 -7.29
C ARG A 130 24.25 -15.45 -7.97
N LYS A 131 24.49 -16.51 -7.16
CA LYS A 131 24.67 -17.87 -7.66
C LYS A 131 23.37 -18.67 -7.71
N GLU A 132 22.29 -18.17 -7.11
CA GLU A 132 21.01 -18.87 -6.94
C GLU A 132 19.87 -18.20 -7.69
N ILE A 133 20.06 -16.95 -8.17
CA ILE A 133 19.02 -16.15 -8.82
C ILE A 133 19.46 -15.76 -10.23
N ASP A 134 18.63 -16.08 -11.23
CA ASP A 134 18.84 -15.75 -12.66
C ASP A 134 18.56 -14.28 -12.87
N ASN A 135 18.74 -13.29 -12.58
CA ASN A 135 18.49 -11.85 -12.83
C ASN A 135 18.90 -10.96 -11.64
N GLU A 136 20.04 -11.27 -11.04
CA GLU A 136 20.61 -10.51 -9.92
C GLU A 136 20.74 -9.00 -10.21
N TRP A 137 20.99 -8.64 -11.49
CA TRP A 137 21.17 -7.26 -11.91
C TRP A 137 19.89 -6.42 -11.72
N LEU A 138 18.70 -7.01 -11.87
CA LEU A 138 17.44 -6.31 -11.61
C LEU A 138 17.31 -5.93 -10.14
N LEU A 139 17.71 -6.83 -9.22
CA LEU A 139 17.70 -6.54 -7.78
C LEU A 139 18.66 -5.40 -7.44
N VAL A 140 19.87 -5.41 -8.03
CA VAL A 140 20.85 -4.33 -7.85
C VAL A 140 20.31 -3.01 -8.38
N PHE A 141 19.73 -3.04 -9.58
CA PHE A 141 19.16 -1.86 -10.21
C PHE A 141 17.99 -1.27 -9.39
N CYS A 142 17.03 -2.11 -8.96
CA CYS A 142 15.93 -1.69 -8.09
C CYS A 142 16.44 -1.17 -6.74
N GLY A 143 17.42 -1.84 -6.14
CA GLY A 143 18.04 -1.39 -4.89
C GLY A 143 18.74 -0.03 -5.03
N ALA A 144 19.48 0.18 -6.12
CA ALA A 144 20.11 1.46 -6.40
C ALA A 144 19.09 2.59 -6.62
N LEU A 145 18.03 2.32 -7.40
CA LEU A 145 16.93 3.28 -7.56
C LEU A 145 16.24 3.62 -6.23
N SER A 146 16.04 2.64 -5.35
CA SER A 146 15.44 2.87 -4.03
C SER A 146 16.32 3.75 -3.15
N VAL A 147 17.63 3.54 -3.17
CA VAL A 147 18.59 4.40 -2.44
C VAL A 147 18.59 5.81 -2.99
N ILE A 148 18.69 5.98 -4.32
CA ILE A 148 18.67 7.30 -4.97
C ILE A 148 17.37 8.03 -4.65
N PHE A 149 16.25 7.33 -4.73
CA PHE A 149 14.93 7.88 -4.40
C PHE A 149 14.85 8.34 -2.95
N GLY A 150 15.32 7.53 -2.00
CA GLY A 150 15.39 7.91 -0.58
C GLY A 150 16.27 9.14 -0.34
N LEU A 151 17.41 9.26 -1.04
CA LEU A 151 18.25 10.45 -0.95
C LEU A 151 17.58 11.72 -1.51
N ILE A 152 16.85 11.61 -2.62
CA ILE A 152 16.07 12.72 -3.20
C ILE A 152 15.01 13.20 -2.20
N LEU A 153 14.33 12.29 -1.51
CA LEU A 153 13.33 12.62 -0.48
C LEU A 153 13.94 13.42 0.68
N ILE A 154 15.18 13.13 1.08
CA ILE A 154 15.88 13.87 2.15
C ILE A 154 16.33 15.24 1.67
N VAL A 155 16.96 15.32 0.48
CA VAL A 155 17.57 16.56 -0.03
C VAL A 155 16.52 17.54 -0.54
N GLN A 156 15.46 17.03 -1.20
CA GLN A 156 14.40 17.83 -1.80
C GLN A 156 13.02 17.23 -1.47
N PRO A 157 12.52 17.40 -0.24
CA PRO A 157 11.29 16.76 0.20
C PRO A 157 10.07 17.15 -0.65
N GLN A 158 10.00 18.37 -1.16
CA GLN A 158 8.90 18.82 -2.02
C GLN A 158 8.89 18.08 -3.37
N THR A 159 10.05 17.99 -4.03
CA THR A 159 10.20 17.26 -5.30
C THR A 159 9.95 15.77 -5.10
N GLY A 160 10.45 15.20 -4.00
CA GLY A 160 10.24 13.82 -3.64
C GLY A 160 8.78 13.48 -3.33
N ALA A 161 8.06 14.39 -2.65
CA ALA A 161 6.62 14.24 -2.42
C ALA A 161 5.83 14.21 -3.73
N LEU A 162 6.15 15.09 -4.68
CA LEU A 162 5.55 15.10 -6.01
C LEU A 162 5.85 13.82 -6.78
N ALA A 163 7.10 13.34 -6.73
CA ALA A 163 7.49 12.08 -7.36
C ALA A 163 6.71 10.89 -6.79
N LEU A 164 6.55 10.82 -5.46
CA LEU A 164 5.72 9.81 -4.81
C LEU A 164 4.27 9.88 -5.28
N LEU A 165 3.67 11.07 -5.32
CA LEU A 165 2.29 11.25 -5.79
C LEU A 165 2.13 10.78 -7.22
N PHE A 166 3.06 11.09 -8.11
CA PHE A 166 3.00 10.66 -9.51
C PHE A 166 3.13 9.14 -9.65
N VAL A 167 4.00 8.51 -8.85
CA VAL A 167 4.10 7.04 -8.82
C VAL A 167 2.80 6.41 -8.33
N ILE A 168 2.22 6.94 -7.23
CA ILE A 168 0.94 6.47 -6.69
C ILE A 168 -0.19 6.68 -7.70
N GLY A 169 -0.26 7.85 -8.33
CA GLY A 169 -1.27 8.16 -9.35
C GLY A 169 -1.17 7.25 -10.57
N PHE A 170 0.04 7.00 -11.06
CA PHE A 170 0.29 6.07 -12.16
C PHE A 170 -0.12 4.65 -11.81
N TYR A 171 0.28 4.17 -10.62
CA TYR A 171 -0.11 2.85 -10.12
C TYR A 171 -1.64 2.73 -9.98
N ALA A 172 -2.30 3.75 -9.46
CA ALA A 172 -3.76 3.78 -9.32
C ALA A 172 -4.48 3.67 -10.68
N ILE A 173 -3.97 4.34 -11.72
CA ILE A 173 -4.51 4.23 -13.08
C ILE A 173 -4.33 2.80 -13.61
N LEU A 174 -3.13 2.22 -13.47
CA LEU A 174 -2.88 0.84 -13.92
C LEU A 174 -3.76 -0.17 -13.19
N GLU A 175 -3.87 -0.07 -11.86
CA GLU A 175 -4.74 -0.90 -11.05
C GLU A 175 -6.20 -0.75 -11.50
N GLY A 176 -6.66 0.49 -11.70
CA GLY A 176 -8.02 0.79 -12.15
C GLY A 176 -8.35 0.17 -13.51
N ILE A 177 -7.44 0.26 -14.48
CA ILE A 177 -7.59 -0.38 -15.80
C ILE A 177 -7.66 -1.90 -15.64
N GLY A 178 -6.78 -2.49 -14.81
CA GLY A 178 -6.77 -3.93 -14.54
C GLY A 178 -8.07 -4.41 -13.91
N LEU A 179 -8.59 -3.68 -12.90
CA LEU A 179 -9.87 -4.00 -12.24
C LEU A 179 -11.06 -3.86 -13.19
N MET A 180 -11.08 -2.86 -14.06
CA MET A 180 -12.13 -2.72 -15.07
C MET A 180 -12.10 -3.88 -16.08
N GLY A 181 -10.91 -4.28 -16.54
CA GLY A 181 -10.74 -5.44 -17.42
C GLY A 181 -11.24 -6.73 -16.77
N LEU A 182 -10.93 -6.93 -15.47
CA LEU A 182 -11.40 -8.08 -14.71
C LEU A 182 -12.93 -8.05 -14.52
N ALA A 183 -13.49 -6.87 -14.14
CA ALA A 183 -14.92 -6.70 -13.97
C ALA A 183 -15.71 -7.01 -15.25
N MET A 184 -15.22 -6.56 -16.41
CA MET A 184 -15.85 -6.85 -17.70
C MET A 184 -15.81 -8.34 -18.06
N ARG A 185 -14.72 -9.04 -17.75
CA ARG A 185 -14.62 -10.51 -17.94
C ARG A 185 -15.60 -11.27 -17.04
N LEU A 186 -15.71 -10.86 -15.76
CA LEU A 186 -16.64 -11.49 -14.81
C LEU A 186 -18.10 -11.26 -15.20
N ARG A 187 -18.44 -10.09 -15.75
CA ARG A 187 -19.78 -9.81 -16.28
C ARG A 187 -20.18 -10.77 -17.39
N GLY A 188 -19.24 -11.13 -18.29
CA GLY A 188 -19.52 -12.09 -19.37
C GLY A 188 -19.88 -13.49 -18.87
N HIS A 189 -19.43 -13.89 -17.67
CA HIS A 189 -19.71 -15.20 -17.08
C HIS A 189 -20.92 -15.22 -16.14
N SER A 190 -21.49 -14.05 -15.81
CA SER A 190 -22.70 -13.97 -14.96
C SER A 190 -24.00 -14.16 -15.74
N HIS A 191 -23.94 -14.22 -17.06
CA HIS A 191 -25.09 -14.41 -17.97
C HIS A 191 -25.08 -15.77 -18.67
N ALA A 192 -24.12 -16.65 -18.37
CA ALA A 192 -24.07 -18.05 -18.82
C ALA A 192 -24.43 -18.99 -17.65
#